data_b2e1b686d76bcf9320dbef0a8289f4af
#
_entry.id   b2e1b686d76bcf9320dbef0a8289f4af
#
_cell.length_a   1.000
_cell.length_b   1.000
_cell.length_c   1.000
_cell.angle_alpha   90.00
_cell.angle_beta   90.00
_cell.angle_gamma   90.00
#
_symmetry.space_group_name_H-M   'P 1'
#
loop_
_entity.id
_entity.type
_entity.pdbx_description
1 polymer ?
#
loop_
_entity_poly.entity_id
_entity_poly.type
_entity_poly.pdbx_seq_one_letter_code
_entity_poly.pdbx_strand_id
1 'polypeptide(L)'
;MGEIGSSQLEVILAAMNDQLANAGARVHLVVIGGSGLIAIDAVSRATRDVDVVAMEEDGELVSAEPLPQAVRDAAAIVARDFRLEPNWLNAGPTGLLLHGLPEGFVDRLISRDFGGALRVSFASRIDQVFLKLYAAADRREPRDFADLRWLEPTDEELRAGARWARTHNMPGPFDDAMAQALADLGVEDEGRSA
;
A
#
# COMPACT_ATOMS: atom_id res chain seq x y z
N MET A 1 -0.03 -11.80 19.28
CA MET A 1 0.31 -11.45 17.91
C MET A 1 0.06 -9.96 17.77
N GLY A 2 1.11 -9.20 17.45
CA GLY A 2 1.05 -7.74 17.50
C GLY A 2 0.27 -7.19 16.31
N GLU A 3 -0.75 -6.38 16.60
CA GLU A 3 -1.41 -5.53 15.62
C GLU A 3 -0.71 -4.17 15.59
N ILE A 4 -0.57 -3.58 14.40
CA ILE A 4 0.12 -2.31 14.17
C ILE A 4 -0.94 -1.21 14.09
N GLY A 5 -1.08 -0.44 15.15
CA GLY A 5 -1.85 0.82 15.17
C GLY A 5 -0.98 2.03 14.84
N SER A 6 -1.57 3.23 14.81
CA SER A 6 -0.86 4.46 14.39
C SER A 6 0.41 4.74 15.22
N SER A 7 0.30 4.78 16.55
CA SER A 7 1.45 5.02 17.43
C SER A 7 2.50 3.91 17.34
N GLN A 8 2.08 2.66 17.13
CA GLN A 8 3.00 1.54 16.99
C GLN A 8 3.74 1.59 15.64
N LEU A 9 3.07 2.00 14.55
CA LEU A 9 3.69 2.16 13.23
C LEU A 9 4.89 3.10 13.29
N GLU A 10 4.74 4.26 13.94
CA GLU A 10 5.84 5.22 14.13
C GLU A 10 7.02 4.59 14.90
N VAL A 11 6.72 3.88 15.98
CA VAL A 11 7.76 3.27 16.83
C VAL A 11 8.51 2.15 16.11
N ILE A 12 7.81 1.28 15.37
CA ILE A 12 8.47 0.18 14.64
C ILE A 12 9.29 0.69 13.45
N LEU A 13 8.84 1.75 12.76
CA LEU A 13 9.61 2.35 11.67
C LEU A 13 10.84 3.10 12.19
N ALA A 14 10.74 3.77 13.35
CA ALA A 14 11.91 4.34 14.01
C ALA A 14 12.91 3.25 14.44
N ALA A 15 12.44 2.14 15.00
CA ALA A 15 13.32 0.99 15.32
C ALA A 15 13.96 0.38 14.08
N MET A 16 13.21 0.30 12.95
CA MET A 16 13.76 -0.09 11.64
C MET A 16 14.91 0.82 11.21
N ASN A 17 14.71 2.16 11.33
CA ASN A 17 15.73 3.14 11.03
C ASN A 17 17.02 2.89 11.83
N ASP A 18 16.91 2.62 13.13
CA ASP A 18 18.07 2.40 13.99
C ASP A 18 18.85 1.14 13.57
N GLN A 19 18.15 0.06 13.20
CA GLN A 19 18.80 -1.16 12.69
C GLN A 19 19.52 -0.91 11.35
N LEU A 20 18.88 -0.18 10.43
CA LEU A 20 19.48 0.18 9.14
C LEU A 20 20.71 1.09 9.33
N ALA A 21 20.62 2.09 10.22
CA ALA A 21 21.75 2.96 10.56
C ALA A 21 22.94 2.17 11.13
N ASN A 22 22.68 1.21 12.03
CA ASN A 22 23.71 0.32 12.59
C ASN A 22 24.34 -0.57 11.50
N ALA A 23 23.59 -0.96 10.48
CA ALA A 23 24.09 -1.72 9.33
C ALA A 23 24.78 -0.83 8.27
N GLY A 24 24.81 0.49 8.45
CA GLY A 24 25.35 1.44 7.47
C GLY A 24 24.53 1.52 6.18
N ALA A 25 23.27 1.08 6.21
CA ALA A 25 22.36 1.08 5.06
C ALA A 25 21.44 2.31 5.08
N ARG A 26 21.05 2.76 3.89
CA ARG A 26 19.99 3.77 3.71
C ARG A 26 18.98 3.25 2.71
N VAL A 27 17.71 3.41 3.03
CA VAL A 27 16.61 2.85 2.23
C VAL A 27 15.45 3.83 2.17
N HIS A 28 14.83 3.91 1.01
CA HIS A 28 13.58 4.62 0.81
C HIS A 28 12.51 3.61 0.35
N LEU A 29 11.51 3.36 1.19
CA LEU A 29 10.40 2.42 0.92
C LEU A 29 9.16 3.19 0.49
N VAL A 30 8.41 2.63 -0.47
CA VAL A 30 7.09 3.14 -0.86
C VAL A 30 6.03 2.15 -0.37
N VAL A 31 5.15 2.62 0.50
CA VAL A 31 4.20 1.80 1.27
C VAL A 31 2.77 2.12 0.87
N ILE A 32 1.97 1.06 0.72
CA ILE A 32 0.54 1.10 0.42
C ILE A 32 -0.26 0.30 1.45
N GLY A 33 -1.53 0.06 1.21
CA GLY A 33 -2.34 -0.86 1.99
C GLY A 33 -2.71 -0.34 3.38
N GLY A 34 -2.92 -1.26 4.33
CA GLY A 34 -3.42 -0.93 5.67
C GLY A 34 -2.54 0.01 6.46
N SER A 35 -1.22 -0.19 6.43
CA SER A 35 -0.24 0.67 7.10
C SER A 35 -0.14 2.06 6.45
N GLY A 36 -0.26 2.13 5.11
CA GLY A 36 -0.36 3.40 4.40
C GLY A 36 -1.60 4.20 4.81
N LEU A 37 -2.77 3.55 4.93
CA LEU A 37 -4.00 4.18 5.41
C LEU A 37 -3.88 4.71 6.83
N ILE A 38 -3.23 3.97 7.73
CA ILE A 38 -2.94 4.39 9.10
C ILE A 38 -2.02 5.61 9.11
N ALA A 39 -0.98 5.59 8.28
CA ALA A 39 0.02 6.67 8.23
C ALA A 39 -0.56 8.01 7.76
N ILE A 40 -1.59 8.00 6.91
CA ILE A 40 -2.27 9.22 6.44
C ILE A 40 -3.54 9.54 7.26
N ASP A 41 -3.72 8.89 8.42
CA ASP A 41 -4.87 9.06 9.33
C ASP A 41 -6.25 8.78 8.67
N ALA A 42 -6.27 7.99 7.60
CA ALA A 42 -7.51 7.64 6.89
C ALA A 42 -8.34 6.58 7.61
N VAL A 43 -7.72 5.75 8.48
CA VAL A 43 -8.39 4.70 9.25
C VAL A 43 -7.87 4.63 10.68
N SER A 44 -8.74 4.28 11.62
CA SER A 44 -8.37 4.08 13.04
C SER A 44 -8.12 2.62 13.41
N ARG A 45 -8.35 1.68 12.48
CA ARG A 45 -8.10 0.25 12.70
C ARG A 45 -6.63 -0.10 12.65
N ALA A 46 -6.24 -1.17 13.33
CA ALA A 46 -4.90 -1.74 13.20
C ALA A 46 -4.72 -2.58 11.93
N THR A 47 -3.46 -2.79 11.53
CA THR A 47 -3.04 -3.74 10.49
C THR A 47 -2.08 -4.77 11.07
N ARG A 48 -1.68 -5.79 10.30
CA ARG A 48 -0.70 -6.79 10.70
C ARG A 48 0.62 -6.67 9.95
N ASP A 49 0.62 -5.88 8.89
CA ASP A 49 1.69 -5.81 7.90
C ASP A 49 1.93 -4.39 7.40
N VAL A 50 3.11 -4.21 6.83
CA VAL A 50 3.54 -3.04 6.07
C VAL A 50 3.85 -3.52 4.65
N ASP A 51 3.00 -3.15 3.72
CA ASP A 51 3.03 -3.55 2.32
C ASP A 51 3.91 -2.60 1.51
N VAL A 52 5.10 -3.04 1.12
CA VAL A 52 6.04 -2.28 0.29
C VAL A 52 5.75 -2.56 -1.19
N VAL A 53 5.29 -1.56 -1.92
CA VAL A 53 5.01 -1.69 -3.36
C VAL A 53 6.25 -1.45 -4.21
N ALA A 54 7.15 -0.59 -3.77
CA ALA A 54 8.38 -0.22 -4.46
C ALA A 54 9.43 0.27 -3.47
N MET A 55 10.66 0.37 -3.93
CA MET A 55 11.69 1.22 -3.33
C MET A 55 11.94 2.41 -4.27
N GLU A 56 12.49 3.49 -3.73
CA GLU A 56 12.98 4.61 -4.53
C GLU A 56 14.51 4.62 -4.50
N GLU A 57 15.12 4.62 -5.68
CA GLU A 57 16.55 4.74 -5.89
C GLU A 57 16.80 5.85 -6.93
N ASP A 58 17.59 6.84 -6.58
CA ASP A 58 17.95 7.97 -7.46
C ASP A 58 16.75 8.71 -8.10
N GLY A 59 15.60 8.74 -7.40
CA GLY A 59 14.36 9.37 -7.87
C GLY A 59 13.46 8.47 -8.72
N GLU A 60 13.86 7.22 -8.94
CA GLU A 60 13.09 6.25 -9.72
C GLU A 60 12.50 5.17 -8.80
N LEU A 61 11.28 4.70 -9.12
CA LEU A 61 10.71 3.55 -8.43
C LEU A 61 11.27 2.26 -8.98
N VAL A 62 11.83 1.43 -8.08
CA VAL A 62 12.37 0.12 -8.39
C VAL A 62 11.62 -0.98 -7.65
N SER A 63 11.73 -2.23 -8.15
CA SER A 63 11.11 -3.38 -7.48
C SER A 63 11.59 -3.53 -6.04
N ALA A 64 10.67 -3.75 -5.13
CA ALA A 64 10.96 -4.11 -3.75
C ALA A 64 11.25 -5.62 -3.58
N GLU A 65 11.06 -6.45 -4.60
CA GLU A 65 11.29 -7.90 -4.54
C GLU A 65 12.55 -8.29 -5.32
N PRO A 66 13.53 -8.92 -4.65
CA PRO A 66 13.60 -9.16 -3.21
C PRO A 66 13.97 -7.90 -2.41
N LEU A 67 13.40 -7.74 -1.21
CA LEU A 67 13.87 -6.70 -0.29
C LEU A 67 15.39 -6.84 -0.04
N PRO A 68 16.16 -5.74 0.05
CA PRO A 68 17.59 -5.78 0.37
C PRO A 68 17.89 -6.55 1.65
N GLN A 69 19.04 -7.21 1.72
CA GLN A 69 19.41 -8.01 2.91
C GLN A 69 19.34 -7.20 4.20
N ALA A 70 19.87 -5.96 4.20
CA ALA A 70 19.84 -5.09 5.37
C ALA A 70 18.41 -4.77 5.85
N VAL A 71 17.44 -4.64 4.91
CA VAL A 71 16.03 -4.43 5.24
C VAL A 71 15.44 -5.68 5.86
N ARG A 72 15.72 -6.87 5.29
CA ARG A 72 15.23 -8.14 5.84
C ARG A 72 15.77 -8.42 7.25
N ASP A 73 17.06 -8.17 7.47
CA ASP A 73 17.71 -8.36 8.76
C ASP A 73 17.14 -7.40 9.83
N ALA A 74 16.99 -6.13 9.47
CA ALA A 74 16.37 -5.12 10.32
C ALA A 74 14.91 -5.48 10.65
N ALA A 75 14.13 -5.89 9.65
CA ALA A 75 12.74 -6.31 9.85
C ALA A 75 12.62 -7.53 10.77
N ALA A 76 13.54 -8.50 10.67
CA ALA A 76 13.55 -9.68 11.53
C ALA A 76 13.84 -9.31 13.00
N ILE A 77 14.76 -8.37 13.25
CA ILE A 77 15.05 -7.86 14.60
C ILE A 77 13.83 -7.14 15.17
N VAL A 78 13.22 -6.23 14.40
CA VAL A 78 12.02 -5.50 14.81
C VAL A 78 10.86 -6.46 15.06
N ALA A 79 10.64 -7.46 14.19
CA ALA A 79 9.61 -8.47 14.39
C ALA A 79 9.73 -9.17 15.74
N ARG A 80 10.94 -9.60 16.09
CA ARG A 80 11.23 -10.25 17.38
C ARG A 80 10.98 -9.32 18.57
N ASP A 81 11.48 -8.09 18.50
CA ASP A 81 11.49 -7.15 19.63
C ASP A 81 10.06 -6.61 19.90
N PHE A 82 9.26 -6.45 18.86
CA PHE A 82 7.87 -5.98 18.95
C PHE A 82 6.81 -7.09 18.88
N ARG A 83 7.23 -8.37 18.78
CA ARG A 83 6.35 -9.53 18.67
C ARG A 83 5.39 -9.47 17.49
N LEU A 84 5.90 -8.99 16.35
CA LEU A 84 5.20 -8.94 15.07
C LEU A 84 5.31 -10.29 14.33
N GLU A 85 4.52 -10.45 13.28
CA GLU A 85 4.69 -11.58 12.37
C GLU A 85 6.05 -11.51 11.65
N PRO A 86 6.68 -12.63 11.31
CA PRO A 86 7.97 -12.63 10.62
C PRO A 86 7.94 -11.86 9.28
N ASN A 87 6.79 -11.82 8.61
CA ASN A 87 6.54 -11.14 7.34
C ASN A 87 5.76 -9.82 7.49
N TRP A 88 5.82 -9.19 8.67
CA TRP A 88 5.14 -7.92 8.93
C TRP A 88 5.53 -6.81 7.95
N LEU A 89 6.76 -6.83 7.43
CA LEU A 89 7.24 -6.01 6.33
C LEU A 89 7.43 -6.91 5.12
N ASN A 90 6.70 -6.65 4.05
CA ASN A 90 6.70 -7.53 2.88
C ASN A 90 6.61 -6.72 1.57
N ALA A 91 7.09 -7.33 0.48
CA ALA A 91 7.05 -6.76 -0.87
C ALA A 91 5.96 -7.42 -1.75
N GLY A 92 4.94 -8.04 -1.15
CA GLY A 92 3.87 -8.72 -1.87
C GLY A 92 3.23 -7.91 -3.00
N PRO A 93 2.95 -6.60 -2.81
CA PRO A 93 2.32 -5.80 -3.85
C PRO A 93 3.25 -5.27 -4.93
N THR A 94 4.56 -5.58 -4.94
CA THR A 94 5.52 -5.03 -5.91
C THR A 94 5.16 -5.36 -7.37
N GLY A 95 4.37 -6.42 -7.60
CA GLY A 95 3.84 -6.74 -8.92
C GLY A 95 3.02 -5.61 -9.56
N LEU A 96 2.40 -4.74 -8.77
CA LEU A 96 1.66 -3.58 -9.25
C LEU A 96 2.57 -2.56 -9.96
N LEU A 97 3.85 -2.48 -9.57
CA LEU A 97 4.82 -1.62 -10.25
C LEU A 97 5.03 -2.04 -11.70
N LEU A 98 5.03 -3.34 -11.99
CA LEU A 98 5.24 -3.88 -13.35
C LEU A 98 4.09 -3.57 -14.30
N HIS A 99 2.89 -3.43 -13.77
CA HIS A 99 1.68 -3.13 -14.54
C HIS A 99 1.39 -1.63 -14.65
N GLY A 100 2.09 -0.81 -13.87
CA GLY A 100 1.95 0.64 -13.81
C GLY A 100 1.07 1.10 -12.64
N LEU A 101 1.61 1.97 -11.81
CA LEU A 101 0.89 2.66 -10.74
C LEU A 101 -0.02 3.77 -11.31
N PRO A 102 -1.00 4.29 -10.55
CA PRO A 102 -1.85 5.39 -11.02
C PRO A 102 -1.02 6.57 -11.54
N GLU A 103 -1.49 7.22 -12.62
CA GLU A 103 -0.83 8.41 -13.15
C GLU A 103 -0.65 9.48 -12.06
N GLY A 104 0.55 10.07 -11.96
CA GLY A 104 0.91 11.05 -10.93
C GLY A 104 1.09 10.45 -9.52
N PHE A 105 1.16 9.12 -9.37
CA PHE A 105 1.34 8.44 -8.09
C PHE A 105 2.56 8.97 -7.33
N VAL A 106 3.71 9.10 -8.00
CA VAL A 106 4.96 9.57 -7.39
C VAL A 106 4.83 10.98 -6.85
N ASP A 107 4.18 11.87 -7.60
CA ASP A 107 4.02 13.28 -7.23
C ASP A 107 3.11 13.47 -6.00
N ARG A 108 2.26 12.49 -5.72
CA ARG A 108 1.32 12.52 -4.59
C ARG A 108 1.79 11.76 -3.36
N LEU A 109 2.98 11.16 -3.39
CA LEU A 109 3.54 10.43 -2.24
C LEU A 109 3.73 11.36 -1.03
N ILE A 110 3.37 10.85 0.15
CA ILE A 110 3.54 11.54 1.44
C ILE A 110 4.76 10.94 2.13
N SER A 111 5.89 11.62 2.05
CA SER A 111 7.16 11.12 2.58
C SER A 111 7.40 11.51 4.03
N ARG A 112 7.93 10.57 4.81
CA ARG A 112 8.40 10.79 6.19
C ARG A 112 9.81 10.22 6.36
N ASP A 113 10.66 10.93 7.10
CA ASP A 113 12.01 10.50 7.45
C ASP A 113 12.02 10.01 8.90
N PHE A 114 12.55 8.82 9.14
CA PHE A 114 12.57 8.17 10.45
C PHE A 114 13.96 8.21 11.13
N GLY A 115 14.88 9.06 10.66
CA GLY A 115 16.19 9.26 11.28
C GLY A 115 17.37 9.19 10.30
N GLY A 116 17.13 9.35 9.01
CA GLY A 116 18.14 9.47 7.96
C GLY A 116 18.65 8.16 7.35
N ALA A 117 18.36 7.01 7.96
CA ALA A 117 18.62 5.69 7.37
C ALA A 117 17.39 5.08 6.72
N LEU A 118 16.18 5.44 7.19
CA LEU A 118 14.92 5.01 6.63
C LEU A 118 14.05 6.22 6.26
N ARG A 119 13.71 6.34 4.98
CA ARG A 119 12.61 7.17 4.49
C ARG A 119 11.46 6.26 4.06
N VAL A 120 10.24 6.64 4.37
CA VAL A 120 9.03 5.93 3.92
C VAL A 120 8.09 6.92 3.26
N SER A 121 7.69 6.61 2.04
CA SER A 121 6.66 7.34 1.30
C SER A 121 5.37 6.53 1.29
N PHE A 122 4.28 7.15 1.70
CA PHE A 122 2.96 6.54 1.74
C PHE A 122 2.13 7.01 0.56
N ALA A 123 1.39 6.09 -0.05
CA ALA A 123 0.44 6.43 -1.10
C ALA A 123 -0.62 7.41 -0.59
N SER A 124 -0.96 8.39 -1.41
CA SER A 124 -1.98 9.39 -1.09
C SER A 124 -3.36 8.78 -0.93
N ARG A 125 -4.32 9.55 -0.39
CA ARG A 125 -5.71 9.10 -0.24
C ARG A 125 -6.30 8.61 -1.56
N ILE A 126 -6.12 9.36 -2.65
CA ILE A 126 -6.67 8.99 -3.96
C ILE A 126 -6.03 7.71 -4.52
N ASP A 127 -4.72 7.55 -4.35
CA ASP A 127 -4.02 6.35 -4.77
C ASP A 127 -4.49 5.13 -3.95
N GLN A 128 -4.73 5.31 -2.64
CA GLN A 128 -5.31 4.27 -1.80
C GLN A 128 -6.73 3.88 -2.26
N VAL A 129 -7.56 4.84 -2.72
CA VAL A 129 -8.87 4.52 -3.32
C VAL A 129 -8.70 3.59 -4.52
N PHE A 130 -7.80 3.90 -5.45
CA PHE A 130 -7.56 3.09 -6.64
C PHE A 130 -7.08 1.68 -6.28
N LEU A 131 -6.08 1.60 -5.39
CA LEU A 131 -5.50 0.34 -4.94
C LEU A 131 -6.52 -0.52 -4.16
N LYS A 132 -7.35 0.09 -3.33
CA LYS A 132 -8.39 -0.60 -2.57
C LYS A 132 -9.55 -1.06 -3.44
N LEU A 133 -9.93 -0.27 -4.45
CA LEU A 133 -10.94 -0.69 -5.41
C LEU A 133 -10.46 -1.88 -6.26
N TYR A 134 -9.20 -1.84 -6.72
CA TYR A 134 -8.56 -2.97 -7.37
C TYR A 134 -8.64 -4.23 -6.50
N ALA A 135 -8.20 -4.14 -5.24
CA ALA A 135 -8.21 -5.26 -4.31
C ALA A 135 -9.63 -5.76 -3.99
N ALA A 136 -10.61 -4.85 -3.87
CA ALA A 136 -12.00 -5.20 -3.65
C ALA A 136 -12.60 -5.98 -4.82
N ALA A 137 -12.25 -5.63 -6.07
CA ALA A 137 -12.67 -6.37 -7.26
C ALA A 137 -11.96 -7.73 -7.35
N ASP A 138 -10.65 -7.77 -7.09
CA ASP A 138 -9.82 -8.97 -7.24
C ASP A 138 -10.11 -10.03 -6.18
N ARG A 139 -10.12 -9.65 -4.90
CA ARG A 139 -10.22 -10.59 -3.77
C ARG A 139 -11.59 -10.65 -3.13
N ARG A 140 -12.43 -9.62 -3.33
CA ARG A 140 -13.76 -9.45 -2.74
C ARG A 140 -13.78 -9.53 -1.20
N GLU A 141 -12.72 -9.10 -0.56
CA GLU A 141 -12.64 -9.13 0.89
C GLU A 141 -13.42 -7.97 1.53
N PRO A 142 -14.23 -8.23 2.58
CA PRO A 142 -15.02 -7.20 3.26
C PRO A 142 -14.17 -6.03 3.79
N ARG A 143 -12.91 -6.30 4.12
CA ARG A 143 -11.96 -5.29 4.63
C ARG A 143 -11.65 -4.22 3.60
N ASP A 144 -11.47 -4.58 2.32
CA ASP A 144 -11.17 -3.61 1.28
C ASP A 144 -12.36 -2.68 1.01
N PHE A 145 -13.58 -3.19 1.06
CA PHE A 145 -14.80 -2.38 1.01
C PHE A 145 -14.97 -1.48 2.25
N ALA A 146 -14.60 -1.95 3.44
CA ALA A 146 -14.61 -1.13 4.65
C ALA A 146 -13.60 0.02 4.56
N ASP A 147 -12.39 -0.26 4.07
CA ASP A 147 -11.36 0.75 3.85
C ASP A 147 -11.81 1.80 2.83
N LEU A 148 -12.46 1.39 1.72
CA LEU A 148 -13.03 2.31 0.74
C LEU A 148 -14.07 3.24 1.36
N ARG A 149 -14.97 2.72 2.22
CA ARG A 149 -15.96 3.57 2.92
C ARG A 149 -15.30 4.59 3.85
N TRP A 150 -14.20 4.24 4.50
CA TRP A 150 -13.42 5.17 5.33
C TRP A 150 -12.69 6.24 4.51
N LEU A 151 -12.29 5.91 3.29
CA LEU A 151 -11.66 6.85 2.36
C LEU A 151 -12.65 7.86 1.77
N GLU A 152 -13.95 7.61 1.89
CA GLU A 152 -15.03 8.47 1.39
C GLU A 152 -14.80 8.91 -0.08
N PRO A 153 -14.62 7.96 -1.02
CA PRO A 153 -14.35 8.31 -2.40
C PRO A 153 -15.59 8.93 -3.06
N THR A 154 -15.36 9.86 -3.96
CA THR A 154 -16.41 10.33 -4.87
C THR A 154 -16.69 9.27 -5.96
N ASP A 155 -17.85 9.33 -6.60
CA ASP A 155 -18.19 8.47 -7.73
C ASP A 155 -17.15 8.59 -8.86
N GLU A 156 -16.66 9.80 -9.13
CA GLU A 156 -15.65 10.03 -10.17
C GLU A 156 -14.30 9.39 -9.80
N GLU A 157 -13.89 9.44 -8.54
CA GLU A 157 -12.68 8.76 -8.06
C GLU A 157 -12.81 7.24 -8.21
N LEU A 158 -13.98 6.67 -7.90
CA LEU A 158 -14.25 5.23 -8.08
C LEU A 158 -14.22 4.84 -9.57
N ARG A 159 -14.84 5.63 -10.46
CA ARG A 159 -14.79 5.38 -11.89
C ARG A 159 -13.38 5.51 -12.46
N ALA A 160 -12.61 6.51 -12.01
CA ALA A 160 -11.21 6.67 -12.40
C ALA A 160 -10.35 5.49 -11.92
N GLY A 161 -10.54 5.05 -10.68
CA GLY A 161 -9.90 3.84 -10.14
C GLY A 161 -10.25 2.59 -10.91
N ALA A 162 -11.51 2.42 -11.32
CA ALA A 162 -11.94 1.29 -12.13
C ALA A 162 -11.30 1.32 -13.54
N ARG A 163 -11.21 2.48 -14.17
CA ARG A 163 -10.49 2.63 -15.46
C ARG A 163 -9.02 2.22 -15.32
N TRP A 164 -8.33 2.72 -14.29
CA TRP A 164 -6.95 2.33 -14.01
C TRP A 164 -6.81 0.84 -13.73
N ALA A 165 -7.65 0.26 -12.86
CA ALA A 165 -7.59 -1.16 -12.48
C ALA A 165 -7.77 -2.09 -13.70
N ARG A 166 -8.59 -1.71 -14.68
CA ARG A 166 -8.80 -2.48 -15.92
C ARG A 166 -7.57 -2.52 -16.82
N THR A 167 -6.65 -1.56 -16.70
CA THR A 167 -5.38 -1.62 -17.45
C THR A 167 -4.47 -2.75 -17.00
N HIS A 168 -4.71 -3.32 -15.80
CA HIS A 168 -3.90 -4.39 -15.20
C HIS A 168 -4.41 -5.79 -15.52
N ASN A 169 -5.60 -5.90 -16.08
CA ASN A 169 -6.26 -7.17 -16.29
C ASN A 169 -6.76 -7.32 -17.72
N MET A 170 -6.80 -8.55 -18.21
CA MET A 170 -7.47 -8.84 -19.47
C MET A 170 -8.99 -8.72 -19.30
N PRO A 171 -9.72 -8.25 -20.34
CA PRO A 171 -11.18 -8.25 -20.32
C PRO A 171 -11.77 -9.61 -19.95
N GLY A 172 -12.84 -9.62 -19.17
CA GLY A 172 -13.53 -10.85 -18.78
C GLY A 172 -13.95 -10.87 -17.31
N PRO A 173 -13.63 -11.93 -16.56
CA PRO A 173 -14.11 -12.11 -15.19
C PRO A 173 -13.79 -10.95 -14.23
N PHE A 174 -12.67 -10.26 -14.45
CA PHE A 174 -12.30 -9.09 -13.65
C PHE A 174 -13.23 -7.90 -13.91
N ASP A 175 -13.68 -7.70 -15.16
CA ASP A 175 -14.64 -6.62 -15.49
C ASP A 175 -15.97 -6.83 -14.79
N ASP A 176 -16.47 -8.07 -14.72
CA ASP A 176 -17.68 -8.42 -13.99
C ASP A 176 -17.50 -8.19 -12.48
N ALA A 177 -16.35 -8.57 -11.93
CA ALA A 177 -16.03 -8.35 -10.53
C ALA A 177 -15.88 -6.86 -10.18
N MET A 178 -15.30 -6.05 -11.08
CA MET A 178 -15.18 -4.61 -10.93
C MET A 178 -16.57 -3.93 -11.00
N ALA A 179 -17.41 -4.30 -11.96
CA ALA A 179 -18.76 -3.78 -12.06
C ALA A 179 -19.58 -4.08 -10.79
N GLN A 180 -19.44 -5.31 -10.26
CA GLN A 180 -20.08 -5.68 -9.00
C GLN A 180 -19.51 -4.90 -7.80
N ALA A 181 -18.20 -4.66 -7.75
CA ALA A 181 -17.58 -3.88 -6.67
C ALA A 181 -18.07 -2.42 -6.68
N LEU A 182 -18.20 -1.80 -7.86
CA LEU A 182 -18.79 -0.47 -8.00
C LEU A 182 -20.27 -0.45 -7.54
N ALA A 183 -21.07 -1.44 -7.96
CA ALA A 183 -22.46 -1.56 -7.55
C ALA A 183 -22.62 -1.74 -6.02
N ASP A 184 -21.74 -2.53 -5.38
CA ASP A 184 -21.70 -2.70 -3.92
C ASP A 184 -21.33 -1.40 -3.18
N LEU A 185 -20.68 -0.44 -3.88
CA LEU A 185 -20.37 0.91 -3.41
C LEU A 185 -21.42 1.95 -3.82
N GLY A 186 -22.46 1.56 -4.56
CA GLY A 186 -23.57 2.42 -4.99
C GLY A 186 -23.26 3.26 -6.23
N VAL A 187 -22.26 2.89 -7.03
CA VAL A 187 -21.80 3.62 -8.22
C VAL A 187 -22.10 2.83 -9.49
N GLU A 188 -22.71 3.49 -10.49
CA GLU A 188 -22.91 2.91 -11.82
C GLU A 188 -21.59 2.85 -12.60
N ASP A 189 -21.36 1.70 -13.24
CA ASP A 189 -20.19 1.45 -14.08
C ASP A 189 -20.40 1.98 -15.50
N GLU A 190 -19.92 3.18 -15.79
CA GLU A 190 -19.97 3.79 -17.13
C GLU A 190 -18.90 3.23 -18.10
N GLY A 191 -17.97 2.41 -17.61
CA GLY A 191 -16.84 1.88 -18.39
C GLY A 191 -17.13 0.56 -19.09
N ARG A 192 -18.31 -0.01 -18.93
CA ARG A 192 -18.73 -1.24 -19.61
C ARG A 192 -19.24 -0.89 -21.02
N SER A 193 -18.32 -0.83 -22.00
CA SER A 193 -18.74 -0.80 -23.41
C SER A 193 -19.50 -2.08 -23.72
N ALA A 194 -20.70 -1.91 -24.23
CA ALA A 194 -21.59 -2.99 -24.67
C ALA A 194 -20.97 -3.83 -25.81
#